data_33abaf779502f63cc474f53e62d1517b
#
_entry.id   33abaf779502f63cc474f53e62d1517b
#
_cell.length_a   1.000
_cell.length_b   1.000
_cell.length_c   1.000
_cell.angle_alpha   90.00
_cell.angle_beta   90.00
_cell.angle_gamma   90.00
#
_symmetry.space_group_name_H-M   'P 1'
#
loop_
_entity.id
_entity.type
_entity.pdbx_description
1 polymer ?
#
loop_
_entity_poly.entity_id
_entity_poly.type
_entity_poly.pdbx_seq_one_letter_code
_entity_poly.pdbx_strand_id
1 'polypeptide(L)'
;QFERGKQPLGFDVPVGMRKPKAIVIGAGVSGLAVSIRLAAKGYEVCVIEGSETVGGKIAQHEDSGFRFDRGPSLFTMPELMEELDALVPLDLPGRPRPFKYSKLDRSTHYFWEDEKGPLIAWSDSKRFASEIDSRWGVPAEKTLKHLRLSKDIFELTRGVFLEKSLHKFKTYWSKELRRLLANLW
;
A
#
# COMPACT_ATOMS: atom_id res chain seq x y z
N GLN A 1 -13.24 3.59 -6.61
CA GLN A 1 -13.51 4.96 -6.09
C GLN A 1 -14.28 4.80 -4.79
N PHE A 2 -13.61 4.98 -3.67
CA PHE A 2 -14.27 5.16 -2.38
C PHE A 2 -14.91 6.54 -2.42
N GLU A 3 -16.23 6.62 -2.46
CA GLU A 3 -16.95 7.88 -2.32
C GLU A 3 -16.63 8.44 -0.93
N ARG A 4 -15.83 9.51 -0.88
CA ARG A 4 -15.61 10.30 0.33
C ARG A 4 -16.98 10.81 0.79
N GLY A 5 -17.46 10.31 1.91
CA GLY A 5 -18.72 10.78 2.52
C GLY A 5 -19.69 9.70 2.95
N LYS A 6 -19.47 8.43 2.61
CA LYS A 6 -20.24 7.36 3.24
C LYS A 6 -19.59 7.02 4.58
N GLN A 7 -20.33 7.26 5.67
CA GLN A 7 -19.98 6.72 6.98
C GLN A 7 -19.62 5.23 6.82
N PRO A 8 -18.60 4.72 7.55
CA PRO A 8 -18.31 3.31 7.56
C PRO A 8 -19.63 2.60 7.87
N LEU A 9 -19.96 1.56 7.08
CA LEU A 9 -21.12 0.71 7.29
C LEU A 9 -20.98 0.09 8.69
N GLY A 10 -21.31 0.87 9.72
CA GLY A 10 -21.55 0.34 11.04
C GLY A 10 -22.75 -0.59 10.90
N PHE A 11 -22.62 -1.83 11.29
CA PHE A 11 -23.79 -2.58 11.67
C PHE A 11 -24.32 -1.84 12.91
N ASP A 12 -25.44 -1.13 12.77
CA ASP A 12 -26.23 -0.70 13.89
C ASP A 12 -26.64 -1.97 14.64
N VAL A 13 -25.84 -2.34 15.63
CA VAL A 13 -26.21 -3.43 16.53
C VAL A 13 -27.40 -2.90 17.33
N PRO A 14 -28.59 -3.48 17.19
CA PRO A 14 -29.76 -3.00 17.90
C PRO A 14 -29.46 -2.90 19.40
N VAL A 15 -29.98 -1.84 20.06
CA VAL A 15 -29.80 -1.60 21.47
C VAL A 15 -30.21 -2.87 22.24
N GLY A 16 -29.27 -3.50 22.97
CA GLY A 16 -29.48 -4.74 23.72
C GLY A 16 -28.89 -6.01 23.08
N MET A 17 -28.42 -5.99 21.83
CA MET A 17 -27.67 -7.12 21.25
C MET A 17 -26.18 -7.05 21.61
N ARG A 18 -25.60 -8.22 21.96
CA ARG A 18 -24.14 -8.33 22.16
C ARG A 18 -23.43 -8.11 20.82
N LYS A 19 -22.36 -7.31 20.84
CA LYS A 19 -21.50 -7.17 19.65
C LYS A 19 -20.96 -8.54 19.23
N PRO A 20 -20.96 -8.87 17.94
CA PRO A 20 -20.32 -10.08 17.47
C PRO A 20 -18.83 -10.03 17.80
N LYS A 21 -18.25 -11.17 18.16
CA LYS A 21 -16.83 -11.30 18.51
C LYS A 21 -16.04 -11.82 17.34
N ALA A 22 -14.83 -11.31 17.16
CA ALA A 22 -13.87 -11.78 16.17
C ALA A 22 -12.50 -11.97 16.83
N ILE A 23 -11.85 -13.10 16.51
CA ILE A 23 -10.47 -13.38 16.92
C ILE A 23 -9.62 -13.33 15.67
N VAL A 24 -8.57 -12.51 15.68
CA VAL A 24 -7.58 -12.40 14.62
C VAL A 24 -6.28 -12.99 15.13
N ILE A 25 -5.78 -14.01 14.45
CA ILE A 25 -4.52 -14.67 14.80
C ILE A 25 -3.40 -14.08 13.94
N GLY A 26 -2.43 -13.45 14.61
CA GLY A 26 -1.30 -12.74 14.01
C GLY A 26 -1.54 -11.23 13.90
N ALA A 27 -0.64 -10.46 14.50
CA ALA A 27 -0.62 -8.99 14.46
C ALA A 27 0.38 -8.44 13.42
N GLY A 28 0.57 -9.12 12.30
CA GLY A 28 1.23 -8.57 11.13
C GLY A 28 0.33 -7.55 10.42
N VAL A 29 0.82 -6.88 9.38
CA VAL A 29 0.11 -5.83 8.64
C VAL A 29 -1.29 -6.27 8.21
N SER A 30 -1.43 -7.49 7.67
CA SER A 30 -2.73 -8.00 7.22
C SER A 30 -3.69 -8.23 8.38
N GLY A 31 -3.20 -8.80 9.49
CA GLY A 31 -4.02 -9.03 10.68
C GLY A 31 -4.50 -7.72 11.32
N LEU A 32 -3.60 -6.75 11.44
CA LEU A 32 -3.94 -5.41 11.94
C LEU A 32 -4.96 -4.71 11.03
N ALA A 33 -4.76 -4.76 9.71
CA ALA A 33 -5.69 -4.17 8.76
C ALA A 33 -7.09 -4.81 8.82
N VAL A 34 -7.17 -6.14 8.96
CA VAL A 34 -8.44 -6.85 9.14
C VAL A 34 -9.09 -6.47 10.47
N SER A 35 -8.30 -6.36 11.55
CA SER A 35 -8.79 -5.98 12.87
C SER A 35 -9.44 -4.60 12.88
N ILE A 36 -8.80 -3.61 12.25
CA ILE A 36 -9.35 -2.26 12.09
C ILE A 36 -10.67 -2.31 11.31
N ARG A 37 -10.73 -3.05 10.21
CA ARG A 37 -11.93 -3.17 9.38
C ARG A 37 -13.08 -3.89 10.10
N LEU A 38 -12.78 -4.90 10.90
CA LEU A 38 -13.78 -5.59 11.72
C LEU A 38 -14.29 -4.70 12.85
N ALA A 39 -13.39 -3.99 13.54
CA ALA A 39 -13.78 -3.03 14.58
C ALA A 39 -14.67 -1.92 14.01
N ALA A 40 -14.33 -1.36 12.85
CA ALA A 40 -15.14 -0.38 12.14
C ALA A 40 -16.52 -0.92 11.73
N LYS A 41 -16.66 -2.24 11.58
CA LYS A 41 -17.95 -2.92 11.35
C LYS A 41 -18.69 -3.28 12.64
N GLY A 42 -18.24 -2.82 13.79
CA GLY A 42 -18.92 -3.03 15.06
C GLY A 42 -18.58 -4.34 15.77
N TYR A 43 -17.61 -5.12 15.31
CA TYR A 43 -17.15 -6.31 16.03
C TYR A 43 -16.34 -5.94 17.28
N GLU A 44 -16.47 -6.75 18.34
CA GLU A 44 -15.50 -6.81 19.43
C GLU A 44 -14.32 -7.68 18.95
N VAL A 45 -13.15 -7.06 18.72
CA VAL A 45 -12.01 -7.74 18.11
C VAL A 45 -10.94 -8.03 19.13
N CYS A 46 -10.50 -9.30 19.18
CA CYS A 46 -9.32 -9.74 19.91
C CYS A 46 -8.23 -10.13 18.92
N VAL A 47 -7.02 -9.59 19.08
CA VAL A 47 -5.86 -9.95 18.28
C VAL A 47 -4.91 -10.78 19.13
N ILE A 48 -4.49 -11.94 18.62
CA ILE A 48 -3.54 -12.84 19.28
C ILE A 48 -2.26 -12.85 18.44
N GLU A 49 -1.14 -12.51 19.09
CA GLU A 49 0.19 -12.52 18.47
C GLU A 49 1.12 -13.46 19.25
N GLY A 50 1.92 -14.24 18.52
CA GLY A 50 2.87 -15.17 19.10
C GLY A 50 4.24 -14.56 19.41
N SER A 51 4.53 -13.39 18.86
CA SER A 51 5.76 -12.64 19.11
C SER A 51 5.56 -11.59 20.19
N GLU A 52 6.65 -11.12 20.79
CA GLU A 52 6.61 -10.04 21.79
C GLU A 52 6.19 -8.70 21.20
N THR A 53 6.34 -8.52 19.88
CA THR A 53 6.04 -7.27 19.17
C THR A 53 5.07 -7.49 18.03
N VAL A 54 4.24 -6.49 17.76
CA VAL A 54 3.36 -6.46 16.59
C VAL A 54 4.12 -6.01 15.33
N GLY A 55 3.53 -6.20 14.15
CA GLY A 55 4.08 -5.76 12.86
C GLY A 55 4.50 -6.91 11.94
N GLY A 56 4.82 -8.07 12.49
CA GLY A 56 5.21 -9.25 11.71
C GLY A 56 6.47 -9.00 10.88
N LYS A 57 6.36 -9.04 9.55
CA LYS A 57 7.49 -8.79 8.63
C LYS A 57 7.94 -7.33 8.59
N ILE A 58 7.15 -6.38 9.11
CA ILE A 58 7.56 -4.98 9.31
C ILE A 58 8.09 -4.85 10.73
N ALA A 59 9.21 -5.47 11.00
CA ALA A 59 9.87 -5.46 12.30
C ALA A 59 11.17 -4.65 12.23
N GLN A 60 11.60 -4.17 13.38
CA GLN A 60 12.89 -3.53 13.55
C GLN A 60 13.81 -4.44 14.35
N HIS A 61 15.10 -4.33 14.10
CA HIS A 61 16.14 -4.90 14.92
C HIS A 61 17.00 -3.76 15.46
N GLU A 62 17.17 -3.75 16.76
CA GLU A 62 18.05 -2.78 17.43
C GLU A 62 19.24 -3.54 18.04
N ASP A 63 20.43 -3.08 17.71
CA ASP A 63 21.67 -3.61 18.28
C ASP A 63 22.68 -2.50 18.44
N SER A 64 23.31 -2.44 19.62
CA SER A 64 24.40 -1.50 19.94
C SER A 64 24.10 -0.03 19.61
N GLY A 65 22.83 0.41 19.75
CA GLY A 65 22.37 1.76 19.46
C GLY A 65 22.04 2.01 17.98
N PHE A 66 22.16 1.02 17.13
CA PHE A 66 21.74 1.09 15.73
C PHE A 66 20.39 0.42 15.54
N ARG A 67 19.59 0.97 14.61
CA ARG A 67 18.28 0.47 14.24
C ARG A 67 18.27 0.03 12.79
N PHE A 68 17.83 -1.20 12.54
CA PHE A 68 17.72 -1.82 11.23
C PHE A 68 16.29 -2.24 10.96
N ASP A 69 15.76 -1.86 9.81
CA ASP A 69 14.48 -2.36 9.35
C ASP A 69 14.65 -3.79 8.81
N ARG A 70 13.90 -4.73 9.35
CA ARG A 70 13.92 -6.15 8.92
C ARG A 70 12.91 -6.45 7.82
N GLY A 71 12.11 -5.47 7.45
CA GLY A 71 11.01 -5.59 6.50
C GLY A 71 11.27 -4.90 5.17
N PRO A 72 10.19 -4.68 4.38
CA PRO A 72 10.28 -3.96 3.12
C PRO A 72 10.79 -2.54 3.34
N SER A 73 11.75 -2.12 2.52
CA SER A 73 12.32 -0.77 2.53
C SER A 73 11.50 0.24 1.74
N LEU A 74 10.52 -0.24 0.94
CA LEU A 74 9.67 0.61 0.12
C LEU A 74 8.25 0.66 0.69
N PHE A 75 7.73 1.88 0.85
CA PHE A 75 6.34 2.12 1.19
C PHE A 75 5.54 2.36 -0.09
N THR A 76 4.82 1.34 -0.53
CA THR A 76 3.98 1.38 -1.73
C THR A 76 2.50 1.47 -1.36
N MET A 77 1.69 2.01 -2.27
CA MET A 77 0.23 2.11 -2.14
C MET A 77 -0.22 2.79 -0.83
N PRO A 78 0.28 4.01 -0.54
CA PRO A 78 -0.03 4.73 0.70
C PRO A 78 -1.52 4.97 0.90
N GLU A 79 -2.29 5.02 -0.19
CA GLU A 79 -3.75 5.17 -0.17
C GLU A 79 -4.46 4.07 0.63
N LEU A 80 -3.90 2.87 0.73
CA LEU A 80 -4.47 1.79 1.56
C LEU A 80 -4.34 2.08 3.06
N MET A 81 -3.28 2.77 3.46
CA MET A 81 -3.11 3.21 4.84
C MET A 81 -4.02 4.39 5.17
N GLU A 82 -4.21 5.31 4.22
CA GLU A 82 -5.17 6.41 4.34
C GLU A 82 -6.60 5.87 4.50
N GLU A 83 -6.97 4.84 3.74
CA GLU A 83 -8.26 4.16 3.89
C GLU A 83 -8.44 3.56 5.29
N LEU A 84 -7.41 2.93 5.86
CA LEU A 84 -7.47 2.36 7.20
C LEU A 84 -7.56 3.44 8.27
N ASP A 85 -6.78 4.52 8.14
CA ASP A 85 -6.82 5.64 9.08
C ASP A 85 -8.19 6.33 9.08
N ALA A 86 -8.83 6.44 7.92
CA ALA A 86 -10.16 7.00 7.77
C ALA A 86 -11.27 6.17 8.43
N LEU A 87 -11.03 4.88 8.72
CA LEU A 87 -11.96 4.04 9.47
C LEU A 87 -11.92 4.26 10.98
N VAL A 88 -10.86 4.91 11.48
CA VAL A 88 -10.70 5.16 12.92
C VAL A 88 -11.41 6.46 13.30
N PRO A 89 -12.40 6.43 14.23
CA PRO A 89 -13.11 7.64 14.62
C PRO A 89 -12.17 8.73 15.15
N LEU A 90 -12.44 9.98 14.77
CA LEU A 90 -11.60 11.13 15.16
C LEU A 90 -11.64 11.40 16.66
N ASP A 91 -12.76 11.09 17.30
CA ASP A 91 -13.06 11.27 18.71
C ASP A 91 -12.71 10.06 19.58
N LEU A 92 -12.09 9.02 19.00
CA LEU A 92 -11.70 7.83 19.73
C LEU A 92 -10.69 8.18 20.82
N PRO A 93 -10.99 7.90 22.12
CA PRO A 93 -10.05 8.11 23.21
C PRO A 93 -8.75 7.36 22.98
N GLY A 94 -7.61 8.05 23.10
CA GLY A 94 -6.29 7.45 22.84
C GLY A 94 -5.97 7.21 21.37
N ARG A 95 -6.74 7.76 20.44
CA ARG A 95 -6.41 7.68 19.02
C ARG A 95 -4.96 8.14 18.78
N PRO A 96 -4.15 7.33 18.11
CA PRO A 96 -2.83 7.75 17.71
C PRO A 96 -2.91 8.92 16.71
N ARG A 97 -1.81 9.65 16.55
CA ARG A 97 -1.75 10.73 15.54
C ARG A 97 -2.12 10.15 14.18
N PRO A 98 -2.82 10.93 13.32
CA PRO A 98 -3.12 10.50 11.96
C PRO A 98 -1.85 10.03 11.25
N PHE A 99 -1.98 8.97 10.47
CA PHE A 99 -0.87 8.46 9.68
C PHE A 99 -0.37 9.54 8.71
N LYS A 100 0.93 9.84 8.77
CA LYS A 100 1.56 10.84 7.91
C LYS A 100 2.78 10.23 7.24
N TYR A 101 2.91 10.51 5.97
CA TYR A 101 4.08 10.15 5.18
C TYR A 101 4.44 11.29 4.22
N SER A 102 5.65 11.27 3.72
CA SER A 102 6.10 12.18 2.67
C SER A 102 6.69 11.39 1.53
N LYS A 103 6.39 11.80 0.31
CA LYS A 103 7.03 11.25 -0.88
C LYS A 103 8.46 11.74 -0.94
N LEU A 104 9.41 10.82 -1.03
CA LEU A 104 10.81 11.16 -1.20
C LEU A 104 11.07 11.67 -2.62
N ASP A 105 11.83 12.76 -2.75
CA ASP A 105 12.27 13.29 -4.05
C ASP A 105 13.28 12.34 -4.71
N ARG A 106 14.15 11.75 -3.90
CA ARG A 106 15.14 10.72 -4.30
C ARG A 106 14.71 9.40 -3.70
N SER A 107 14.12 8.51 -4.50
CA SER A 107 13.59 7.25 -3.97
C SER A 107 14.69 6.20 -3.75
N THR A 108 15.68 6.14 -4.63
CA THR A 108 16.73 5.12 -4.58
C THR A 108 18.02 5.65 -5.20
N HIS A 109 19.15 5.23 -4.65
CA HIS A 109 20.47 5.44 -5.23
C HIS A 109 21.01 4.08 -5.68
N TYR A 110 21.31 3.94 -6.96
CA TYR A 110 21.91 2.74 -7.54
C TYR A 110 23.41 2.96 -7.70
N PHE A 111 24.19 2.07 -7.14
CA PHE A 111 25.65 2.10 -7.21
C PHE A 111 26.13 0.93 -8.08
N TRP A 112 27.05 1.23 -8.98
CA TRP A 112 27.80 0.24 -9.75
C TRP A 112 29.29 0.48 -9.56
N GLU A 113 30.11 -0.45 -9.98
CA GLU A 113 31.58 -0.35 -9.93
C GLU A 113 32.15 0.71 -10.87
N ASP A 114 31.31 1.25 -11.79
CA ASP A 114 31.75 2.36 -12.63
C ASP A 114 31.93 3.63 -11.78
N GLU A 115 32.99 4.38 -12.02
CA GLU A 115 33.37 5.57 -11.26
C GLU A 115 32.43 6.78 -11.46
N LYS A 116 31.30 6.62 -12.13
CA LYS A 116 30.37 7.71 -12.47
C LYS A 116 29.46 8.15 -11.31
N GLY A 117 29.66 7.56 -10.12
CA GLY A 117 28.81 7.81 -8.95
C GLY A 117 27.42 7.17 -9.06
N PRO A 118 26.51 7.37 -8.11
CA PRO A 118 25.21 6.73 -8.09
C PRO A 118 24.27 7.28 -9.15
N LEU A 119 23.46 6.40 -9.77
CA LEU A 119 22.24 6.82 -10.45
C LEU A 119 21.16 7.10 -9.40
N ILE A 120 20.53 8.24 -9.50
CA ILE A 120 19.43 8.62 -8.60
C ILE A 120 18.10 8.35 -9.28
N ALA A 121 17.27 7.49 -8.66
CA ALA A 121 15.89 7.33 -9.07
C ALA A 121 15.06 8.49 -8.51
N TRP A 122 14.90 9.52 -9.30
CA TRP A 122 14.08 10.68 -8.95
C TRP A 122 12.60 10.33 -9.02
N SER A 123 11.83 10.85 -8.08
CA SER A 123 10.36 10.76 -8.13
C SER A 123 9.74 11.56 -9.27
N ASP A 124 10.44 12.58 -9.75
CA ASP A 124 10.10 13.28 -10.99
C ASP A 124 10.63 12.51 -12.21
N SER A 125 9.72 12.04 -13.06
CA SER A 125 10.06 11.21 -14.20
C SER A 125 10.88 11.95 -15.28
N LYS A 126 10.71 13.27 -15.41
CA LYS A 126 11.49 14.05 -16.39
C LYS A 126 12.94 14.18 -15.93
N ARG A 127 13.12 14.48 -14.63
CA ARG A 127 14.44 14.58 -14.01
C ARG A 127 15.17 13.25 -14.07
N PHE A 128 14.48 12.14 -13.80
CA PHE A 128 15.03 10.80 -13.92
C PHE A 128 15.44 10.47 -15.38
N ALA A 129 14.58 10.79 -16.33
CA ALA A 129 14.89 10.56 -17.75
C ALA A 129 16.08 11.40 -18.23
N SER A 130 16.21 12.65 -17.77
CA SER A 130 17.37 13.51 -18.10
C SER A 130 18.66 12.97 -17.50
N GLU A 131 18.62 12.40 -16.29
CA GLU A 131 19.80 11.80 -15.68
C GLU A 131 20.26 10.54 -16.42
N ILE A 132 19.33 9.69 -16.88
CA ILE A 132 19.62 8.54 -17.73
C ILE A 132 20.24 8.97 -19.06
N ASP A 133 19.69 10.02 -19.68
CA ASP A 133 20.21 10.54 -20.95
C ASP A 133 21.64 11.06 -20.77
N SER A 134 21.90 11.89 -19.77
CA SER A 134 23.22 12.44 -19.49
C SER A 134 24.26 11.37 -19.16
N ARG A 135 23.85 10.26 -18.53
CA ARG A 135 24.77 9.22 -18.06
C ARG A 135 25.10 8.18 -19.12
N TRP A 136 24.12 7.77 -19.90
CA TRP A 136 24.25 6.68 -20.88
C TRP A 136 23.89 7.05 -22.32
N GLY A 137 23.52 8.29 -22.59
CA GLY A 137 23.11 8.73 -23.92
C GLY A 137 21.80 8.10 -24.40
N VAL A 138 20.98 7.60 -23.47
CA VAL A 138 19.65 7.11 -23.81
C VAL A 138 18.69 8.30 -23.87
N PRO A 139 18.12 8.63 -25.04
CA PRO A 139 17.27 9.79 -25.16
C PRO A 139 16.15 9.82 -24.10
N ALA A 140 16.01 10.94 -23.39
CA ALA A 140 15.04 11.10 -22.30
C ALA A 140 13.62 10.69 -22.70
N GLU A 141 13.25 10.92 -23.97
CA GLU A 141 11.95 10.53 -24.51
C GLU A 141 11.71 9.03 -24.47
N LYS A 142 12.74 8.20 -24.74
CA LYS A 142 12.63 6.73 -24.65
C LYS A 142 12.35 6.29 -23.22
N THR A 143 13.07 6.86 -22.25
CA THR A 143 12.83 6.60 -20.82
C THR A 143 11.43 7.00 -20.40
N LEU A 144 10.97 8.20 -20.78
CA LEU A 144 9.62 8.67 -20.49
C LEU A 144 8.54 7.78 -21.13
N LYS A 145 8.76 7.31 -22.36
CA LYS A 145 7.86 6.38 -23.04
C LYS A 145 7.74 5.06 -22.25
N HIS A 146 8.87 4.51 -21.81
CA HIS A 146 8.90 3.29 -21.01
C HIS A 146 8.16 3.46 -19.67
N LEU A 147 8.41 4.57 -18.95
CA LEU A 147 7.73 4.86 -17.70
C LEU A 147 6.20 5.04 -17.87
N ARG A 148 5.77 5.68 -18.95
CA ARG A 148 4.34 5.79 -19.29
C ARG A 148 3.73 4.42 -19.56
N LEU A 149 4.37 3.61 -20.37
CA LEU A 149 3.90 2.25 -20.65
C LEU A 149 3.76 1.42 -19.35
N SER A 150 4.74 1.49 -18.46
CA SER A 150 4.70 0.79 -17.17
C SER A 150 3.53 1.28 -16.30
N LYS A 151 3.28 2.60 -16.28
CA LYS A 151 2.15 3.19 -15.59
C LYS A 151 0.82 2.69 -16.18
N ASP A 152 0.68 2.72 -17.50
CA ASP A 152 -0.55 2.31 -18.19
C ASP A 152 -0.85 0.82 -17.93
N ILE A 153 0.17 -0.04 -17.98
CA ILE A 153 0.04 -1.46 -17.63
C ILE A 153 -0.43 -1.61 -16.18
N PHE A 154 0.19 -0.90 -15.24
CA PHE A 154 -0.23 -0.95 -13.83
C PHE A 154 -1.68 -0.52 -13.65
N GLU A 155 -2.09 0.59 -14.24
CA GLU A 155 -3.46 1.11 -14.14
C GLU A 155 -4.50 0.15 -14.77
N LEU A 156 -4.15 -0.50 -15.87
CA LEU A 156 -5.02 -1.49 -16.51
C LEU A 156 -5.14 -2.78 -15.68
N THR A 157 -4.06 -3.21 -15.04
CA THR A 157 -4.00 -4.51 -14.35
C THR A 157 -4.43 -4.41 -12.89
N ARG A 158 -4.24 -3.28 -12.22
CA ARG A 158 -4.53 -3.07 -10.81
C ARG A 158 -5.95 -3.51 -10.44
N GLY A 159 -6.95 -3.04 -11.17
CA GLY A 159 -8.36 -3.31 -10.90
C GLY A 159 -8.76 -4.79 -10.99
N VAL A 160 -7.97 -5.60 -11.68
CA VAL A 160 -8.20 -7.05 -11.80
C VAL A 160 -7.35 -7.83 -10.79
N PHE A 161 -6.03 -7.58 -10.78
CA PHE A 161 -5.08 -8.42 -10.03
C PHE A 161 -4.90 -8.02 -8.57
N LEU A 162 -5.11 -6.74 -8.22
CA LEU A 162 -4.96 -6.26 -6.84
C LEU A 162 -6.29 -6.10 -6.09
N GLU A 163 -7.37 -5.76 -6.81
CA GLU A 163 -8.65 -5.41 -6.18
C GLU A 163 -9.70 -6.51 -6.25
N LYS A 164 -9.49 -7.54 -7.10
CA LYS A 164 -10.44 -8.64 -7.30
C LYS A 164 -9.80 -10.00 -7.06
N SER A 165 -10.62 -10.94 -6.63
CA SER A 165 -10.20 -12.34 -6.51
C SER A 165 -10.29 -13.03 -7.86
N LEU A 166 -9.18 -13.55 -8.36
CA LEU A 166 -9.13 -14.35 -9.59
C LEU A 166 -9.82 -15.72 -9.45
N HIS A 167 -10.11 -16.17 -8.22
CA HIS A 167 -10.86 -17.41 -7.98
C HIS A 167 -12.37 -17.26 -8.13
N LYS A 168 -12.87 -16.02 -8.29
CA LYS A 168 -14.30 -15.78 -8.47
C LYS A 168 -14.64 -15.67 -9.94
N PHE A 169 -15.58 -16.50 -10.41
CA PHE A 169 -16.03 -16.50 -11.80
C PHE A 169 -16.53 -15.13 -12.29
N LYS A 170 -17.15 -14.34 -11.40
CA LYS A 170 -17.55 -12.95 -11.69
C LYS A 170 -16.41 -12.03 -12.13
N THR A 171 -15.16 -12.31 -11.72
CA THR A 171 -14.01 -11.50 -12.11
C THR A 171 -13.77 -11.54 -13.62
N TYR A 172 -14.02 -12.70 -14.25
CA TYR A 172 -13.82 -12.90 -15.69
C TYR A 172 -14.85 -12.17 -16.56
N TRP A 173 -15.98 -11.76 -15.99
CA TRP A 173 -17.00 -10.96 -16.65
C TRP A 173 -16.96 -9.48 -16.25
N SER A 174 -15.93 -9.07 -15.52
CA SER A 174 -15.80 -7.71 -15.05
C SER A 174 -15.46 -6.73 -16.18
N LYS A 175 -15.90 -5.47 -16.02
CA LYS A 175 -15.59 -4.40 -16.98
C LYS A 175 -14.07 -4.15 -17.08
N GLU A 176 -13.36 -4.30 -15.97
CA GLU A 176 -11.93 -4.11 -15.87
C GLU A 176 -11.17 -5.16 -16.69
N LEU A 177 -11.55 -6.44 -16.59
CA LEU A 177 -10.92 -7.48 -17.40
C LEU A 177 -11.20 -7.28 -18.88
N ARG A 178 -12.44 -6.94 -19.24
CA ARG A 178 -12.78 -6.62 -20.64
C ARG A 178 -11.96 -5.45 -21.19
N ARG A 179 -11.77 -4.39 -20.38
CA ARG A 179 -10.92 -3.24 -20.73
C ARG A 179 -9.46 -3.65 -20.87
N LEU A 180 -8.96 -4.50 -19.98
CA LEU A 180 -7.60 -5.05 -20.07
C LEU A 180 -7.41 -5.81 -21.39
N LEU A 181 -8.31 -6.75 -21.71
CA LEU A 181 -8.24 -7.54 -22.94
C LEU A 181 -8.35 -6.68 -24.20
N ALA A 182 -9.20 -5.67 -24.20
CA ALA A 182 -9.33 -4.74 -25.33
C ALA A 182 -8.09 -3.88 -25.60
N ASN A 183 -7.21 -3.67 -24.59
CA ASN A 183 -5.97 -2.90 -24.72
C ASN A 183 -4.74 -3.79 -24.94
N LEU A 184 -4.89 -5.11 -24.95
CA LEU A 184 -3.82 -6.06 -25.25
C LEU A 184 -3.76 -6.41 -26.75
N TRP A 185 -4.78 -6.02 -27.52
CA TRP A 185 -4.89 -6.16 -28.98
C TRP A 185 -4.87 -4.77 -29.63
#